data_fb45b4e476889812d62f6fff249fd5f1
#
_entry.id   fb45b4e476889812d62f6fff249fd5f1
#
_cell.length_a   1.000
_cell.length_b   1.000
_cell.length_c   1.000
_cell.angle_alpha   90.00
_cell.angle_beta   90.00
_cell.angle_gamma   90.00
#
_symmetry.space_group_name_H-M   'P 1'
#
loop_
_entity.id
_entity.type
_entity.pdbx_description
1 polymer ?
#
loop_
_entity_poly.entity_id
_entity_poly.type
_entity_poly.pdbx_seq_one_letter_code
_entity_poly.pdbx_strand_id
1 'polypeptide(L)'
;MEFNEYVEEIEKSLRLVAAAVRRKGRVLLREHDITSPQFDALIALNNEGELTIGELSSKLYLAYSTTTDLVDRLERAGYVCRQRDLVDRRVVRVQLKPPGAQIIEDVLRARRAYLHTILIHVDVSTRKTILDALELLLTNMANQ
;
A
#
# COMPACT_ATOMS: atom_id res chain seq x y z
N MET A 1 -13.55 -0.82 -30.66
CA MET A 1 -12.22 -0.80 -29.98
C MET A 1 -11.67 -2.20 -29.95
N GLU A 2 -10.48 -2.36 -30.41
CA GLU A 2 -9.80 -3.65 -30.41
C GLU A 2 -9.31 -4.01 -29.01
N PHE A 3 -9.04 -5.31 -28.78
CA PHE A 3 -8.64 -5.79 -27.46
C PHE A 3 -7.41 -5.04 -26.90
N ASN A 4 -6.39 -4.85 -27.73
CA ASN A 4 -5.18 -4.14 -27.28
C ASN A 4 -5.44 -2.67 -26.94
N GLU A 5 -6.34 -2.03 -27.64
CA GLU A 5 -6.74 -0.65 -27.34
C GLU A 5 -7.40 -0.57 -25.96
N TYR A 6 -8.24 -1.57 -25.60
CA TYR A 6 -8.80 -1.65 -24.23
C TYR A 6 -7.70 -1.82 -23.18
N VAL A 7 -6.70 -2.66 -23.43
CA VAL A 7 -5.59 -2.88 -22.50
C VAL A 7 -4.83 -1.56 -22.26
N GLU A 8 -4.51 -0.83 -23.33
CA GLU A 8 -3.80 0.44 -23.25
C GLU A 8 -4.58 1.50 -22.48
N GLU A 9 -5.86 1.66 -22.77
CA GLU A 9 -6.70 2.68 -22.13
C GLU A 9 -7.00 2.34 -20.68
N ILE A 10 -7.19 1.08 -20.33
CA ILE A 10 -7.39 0.64 -18.94
C ILE A 10 -6.10 0.85 -18.15
N GLU A 11 -4.93 0.45 -18.69
CA GLU A 11 -3.65 0.67 -17.99
C GLU A 11 -3.43 2.15 -17.73
N LYS A 12 -3.61 2.99 -18.73
CA LYS A 12 -3.45 4.43 -18.61
C LYS A 12 -4.38 5.01 -17.56
N SER A 13 -5.66 4.62 -17.57
CA SER A 13 -6.65 5.10 -16.61
C SER A 13 -6.30 4.67 -15.18
N LEU A 14 -5.91 3.43 -14.99
CA LEU A 14 -5.47 2.92 -13.68
C LEU A 14 -4.27 3.70 -13.16
N ARG A 15 -3.27 3.92 -14.01
CA ARG A 15 -2.06 4.66 -13.64
C ARG A 15 -2.38 6.09 -13.24
N LEU A 16 -3.22 6.79 -13.98
CA LEU A 16 -3.61 8.17 -13.68
C LEU A 16 -4.44 8.26 -12.40
N VAL A 17 -5.40 7.36 -12.21
CA VAL A 17 -6.22 7.31 -10.99
C VAL A 17 -5.35 7.01 -9.78
N ALA A 18 -4.48 6.00 -9.86
CA ALA A 18 -3.58 5.64 -8.77
C ALA A 18 -2.67 6.82 -8.38
N ALA A 19 -2.10 7.52 -9.36
CA ALA A 19 -1.25 8.68 -9.11
C ALA A 19 -2.00 9.82 -8.42
N ALA A 20 -3.24 10.10 -8.85
CA ALA A 20 -4.08 11.15 -8.26
C ALA A 20 -4.43 10.85 -6.81
N VAL A 21 -4.80 9.61 -6.50
CA VAL A 21 -5.12 9.17 -5.14
C VAL A 21 -3.89 9.22 -4.24
N ARG A 22 -2.75 8.72 -4.72
CA ARG A 22 -1.49 8.71 -3.94
C ARG A 22 -1.04 10.11 -3.55
N ARG A 23 -1.21 11.09 -4.43
CA ARG A 23 -0.80 12.48 -4.12
C ARG A 23 -1.48 13.03 -2.87
N LYS A 24 -2.66 12.56 -2.52
CA LYS A 24 -3.44 13.09 -1.39
C LYS A 24 -2.89 12.70 -0.02
N GLY A 25 -1.99 11.77 0.08
CA GLY A 25 -1.34 11.43 1.35
C GLY A 25 0.08 11.96 1.48
N ARG A 26 0.64 12.58 0.44
CA ARG A 26 2.06 12.96 0.41
C ARG A 26 2.47 13.99 1.45
N VAL A 27 1.59 14.95 1.76
CA VAL A 27 1.89 15.97 2.78
C VAL A 27 2.09 15.31 4.13
N LEU A 28 1.20 14.38 4.51
CA LEU A 28 1.31 13.63 5.76
C LEU A 28 2.58 12.79 5.81
N LEU A 29 2.92 12.12 4.71
CA LEU A 29 4.15 11.33 4.65
C LEU A 29 5.39 12.20 4.83
N ARG A 30 5.42 13.37 4.20
CA ARG A 30 6.54 14.31 4.34
C ARG A 30 6.64 14.88 5.74
N GLU A 31 5.52 15.21 6.39
CA GLU A 31 5.49 15.69 7.77
C GLU A 31 6.06 14.67 8.74
N HIS A 32 5.90 13.38 8.47
CA HIS A 32 6.42 12.29 9.28
C HIS A 32 7.75 11.72 8.76
N ASP A 33 8.33 12.37 7.75
CA ASP A 33 9.61 11.99 7.16
C ASP A 33 9.60 10.53 6.64
N ILE A 34 8.49 10.14 6.02
CA ILE A 34 8.28 8.79 5.47
C ILE A 34 8.30 8.85 3.95
N THR A 35 9.11 8.00 3.32
CA THR A 35 9.15 7.84 1.86
C THR A 35 8.02 6.94 1.38
N SER A 36 7.71 6.98 0.08
CA SER A 36 6.71 6.08 -0.52
C SER A 36 7.05 4.60 -0.31
N PRO A 37 8.30 4.13 -0.53
CA PRO A 37 8.63 2.73 -0.22
C PRO A 37 8.45 2.35 1.24
N GLN A 38 8.77 3.25 2.17
CA GLN A 38 8.54 3.02 3.60
C GLN A 38 7.05 2.89 3.89
N PHE A 39 6.21 3.72 3.31
CA PHE A 39 4.77 3.63 3.47
C PHE A 39 4.23 2.33 2.86
N ASP A 40 4.71 1.92 1.71
CA ASP A 40 4.34 0.64 1.09
C ASP A 40 4.67 -0.54 2.00
N ALA A 41 5.79 -0.47 2.73
CA ALA A 41 6.15 -1.49 3.71
C ALA A 41 5.16 -1.52 4.88
N LEU A 42 4.75 -0.36 5.38
CA LEU A 42 3.73 -0.27 6.44
C LEU A 42 2.40 -0.89 5.97
N ILE A 43 1.98 -0.58 4.75
CA ILE A 43 0.76 -1.15 4.16
C ILE A 43 0.85 -2.67 4.04
N ALA A 44 1.98 -3.20 3.58
CA ALA A 44 2.19 -4.65 3.47
C ALA A 44 2.06 -5.34 4.83
N LEU A 45 2.67 -4.77 5.86
CA LEU A 45 2.59 -5.29 7.22
C LEU A 45 1.17 -5.22 7.78
N ASN A 46 0.43 -4.15 7.45
CA ASN A 46 -0.96 -4.01 7.87
C ASN A 46 -1.87 -5.04 7.21
N ASN A 47 -1.64 -5.33 5.93
CA ASN A 47 -2.48 -6.26 5.17
C ASN A 47 -2.18 -7.72 5.47
N GLU A 48 -0.90 -8.07 5.61
CA GLU A 48 -0.43 -9.47 5.72
C GLU A 48 -0.15 -9.90 7.16
N GLY A 49 -0.08 -8.95 8.10
CA GLY A 49 0.44 -9.21 9.43
C GLY A 49 1.98 -9.18 9.45
N GLU A 50 2.59 -9.81 10.44
CA GLU A 50 4.05 -9.83 10.53
C GLU A 50 4.67 -10.59 9.35
N LEU A 51 5.79 -10.06 8.83
CA LEU A 51 6.51 -10.61 7.69
C LEU A 51 8.01 -10.69 8.03
N THR A 52 8.69 -11.69 7.48
CA THR A 52 10.15 -11.70 7.49
C THR A 52 10.69 -10.64 6.53
N ILE A 53 11.98 -10.29 6.66
CA ILE A 53 12.61 -9.35 5.72
C ILE A 53 12.52 -9.87 4.29
N GLY A 54 12.75 -11.18 4.08
CA GLY A 54 12.64 -11.80 2.76
C GLY A 54 11.25 -11.72 2.17
N GLU A 55 10.22 -12.00 2.96
CA GLU A 55 8.82 -11.89 2.54
C GLU A 55 8.46 -10.44 2.20
N LEU A 56 8.91 -9.49 3.03
CA LEU A 56 8.67 -8.07 2.78
C LEU A 56 9.39 -7.59 1.51
N SER A 57 10.64 -8.01 1.29
CA SER A 57 11.39 -7.73 0.07
C SER A 57 10.64 -8.19 -1.18
N SER A 58 10.08 -9.40 -1.13
CA SER A 58 9.30 -9.95 -2.25
C SER A 58 8.03 -9.15 -2.51
N LYS A 59 7.32 -8.77 -1.46
CA LYS A 59 6.10 -7.94 -1.56
C LYS A 59 6.38 -6.57 -2.17
N LEU A 60 7.52 -5.98 -1.83
CA LEU A 60 7.90 -4.63 -2.28
C LEU A 60 8.67 -4.63 -3.60
N TYR A 61 9.05 -5.80 -4.12
CA TYR A 61 9.91 -5.92 -5.30
C TYR A 61 11.24 -5.16 -5.12
N LEU A 62 11.81 -5.23 -3.91
CA LEU A 62 13.07 -4.58 -3.55
C LEU A 62 14.13 -5.62 -3.18
N ALA A 63 15.39 -5.22 -3.31
CA ALA A 63 16.51 -6.04 -2.83
C ALA A 63 16.43 -6.22 -1.31
N TYR A 64 16.93 -7.33 -0.82
CA TYR A 64 16.94 -7.64 0.62
C TYR A 64 17.66 -6.55 1.44
N SER A 65 18.83 -6.10 0.96
CA SER A 65 19.59 -5.04 1.64
C SER A 65 18.83 -3.70 1.70
N THR A 66 18.17 -3.34 0.61
CA THR A 66 17.34 -2.12 0.55
C THR A 66 16.19 -2.22 1.55
N THR A 67 15.55 -3.37 1.64
CA THR A 67 14.45 -3.62 2.58
C THR A 67 14.95 -3.57 4.01
N THR A 68 16.12 -4.11 4.32
CA THR A 68 16.73 -4.04 5.65
C THR A 68 16.95 -2.58 6.06
N ASP A 69 17.52 -1.76 5.19
CA ASP A 69 17.76 -0.34 5.46
C ASP A 69 16.45 0.41 5.70
N LEU A 70 15.43 0.10 4.91
CA LEU A 70 14.10 0.69 5.02
C LEU A 70 13.46 0.34 6.38
N VAL A 71 13.56 -0.93 6.79
CA VAL A 71 13.05 -1.40 8.09
C VAL A 71 13.82 -0.76 9.25
N ASP A 72 15.15 -0.60 9.12
CA ASP A 72 15.96 0.10 10.13
C ASP A 72 15.42 1.50 10.42
N ARG A 73 15.08 2.24 9.37
CA ARG A 73 14.54 3.59 9.51
C ARG A 73 13.16 3.59 10.14
N LEU A 74 12.29 2.67 9.74
CA LEU A 74 10.96 2.54 10.32
C LEU A 74 11.01 2.13 11.79
N GLU A 75 11.93 1.27 12.16
CA GLU A 75 12.11 0.84 13.55
C GLU A 75 12.63 1.98 14.42
N ARG A 76 13.61 2.74 13.94
CA ARG A 76 14.12 3.92 14.64
C ARG A 76 13.04 4.97 14.88
N ALA A 77 12.13 5.14 13.92
CA ALA A 77 11.01 6.07 14.02
C ALA A 77 9.88 5.54 14.93
N GLY A 78 9.93 4.27 15.35
CA GLY A 78 8.93 3.67 16.21
C GLY A 78 7.69 3.14 15.51
N TYR A 79 7.72 2.98 14.21
CA TYR A 79 6.57 2.52 13.42
C TYR A 79 6.49 1.01 13.29
N VAL A 80 7.61 0.32 13.40
CA VAL A 80 7.70 -1.14 13.37
C VAL A 80 8.69 -1.62 14.44
N CYS A 81 8.68 -2.91 14.73
CA CYS A 81 9.71 -3.55 15.52
C CYS A 81 10.12 -4.87 14.87
N ARG A 82 11.38 -5.26 15.10
CA ARG A 82 11.87 -6.58 14.74
C ARG A 82 11.67 -7.52 15.91
N GLN A 83 11.30 -8.74 15.59
CA GLN A 83 11.19 -9.79 16.58
C GLN A 83 11.84 -11.05 16.04
N ARG A 84 12.81 -11.58 16.81
CA ARG A 84 13.48 -12.82 16.44
C ARG A 84 12.59 -14.00 16.79
N ASP A 85 12.56 -15.01 15.90
CA ASP A 85 11.81 -16.24 16.15
C ASP A 85 12.40 -16.94 17.38
N LEU A 86 11.52 -17.44 18.27
CA LEU A 86 11.93 -18.14 19.49
C LEU A 86 12.53 -19.51 19.21
N VAL A 87 12.12 -20.16 18.14
CA VAL A 87 12.57 -21.49 17.73
C VAL A 87 13.80 -21.41 16.82
N ASP A 88 13.70 -20.66 15.72
CA ASP A 88 14.81 -20.43 14.80
C ASP A 88 15.25 -18.97 14.84
N ARG A 89 16.33 -18.71 15.58
CA ARG A 89 16.85 -17.36 15.80
C ARG A 89 17.43 -16.68 14.56
N ARG A 90 17.60 -17.42 13.46
CA ARG A 90 18.00 -16.84 12.17
C ARG A 90 16.84 -16.12 11.49
N VAL A 91 15.61 -16.43 11.88
CA VAL A 91 14.41 -15.82 11.35
C VAL A 91 14.05 -14.58 12.15
N VAL A 92 13.97 -13.44 11.47
CA VAL A 92 13.55 -12.16 12.05
C VAL A 92 12.28 -11.72 11.36
N ARG A 93 11.25 -11.44 12.15
CA ARG A 93 9.97 -10.93 11.66
C ARG A 93 9.82 -9.45 11.99
N VAL A 94 9.19 -8.73 11.09
CA VAL A 94 8.87 -7.32 11.26
C VAL A 94 7.40 -7.21 11.61
N GLN A 95 7.09 -6.46 12.65
CA GLN A 95 5.72 -6.23 13.12
C GLN A 95 5.38 -4.75 13.08
N LEU A 96 4.15 -4.44 12.68
CA LEU A 96 3.63 -3.09 12.73
C LEU A 96 3.33 -2.70 14.18
N LYS A 97 3.77 -1.51 14.58
CA LYS A 97 3.45 -0.94 15.89
C LYS A 97 2.28 0.04 15.79
N PRO A 98 1.60 0.36 16.91
CA PRO A 98 0.47 1.30 16.90
C PRO A 98 0.75 2.64 16.22
N PRO A 99 1.90 3.32 16.40
CA PRO A 99 2.19 4.55 15.67
C PRO A 99 2.24 4.35 14.15
N GLY A 100 2.73 3.21 13.67
CA GLY A 100 2.74 2.86 12.25
C GLY A 100 1.32 2.67 11.71
N ALA A 101 0.47 1.98 12.47
CA ALA A 101 -0.94 1.81 12.12
C ALA A 101 -1.67 3.16 12.05
N GLN A 102 -1.33 4.10 12.93
CA GLN A 102 -1.91 5.44 12.94
C GLN A 102 -1.54 6.23 11.69
N ILE A 103 -0.28 6.16 11.25
CA ILE A 103 0.17 6.80 9.99
C ILE A 103 -0.65 6.26 8.81
N ILE A 104 -0.83 4.96 8.73
CA ILE A 104 -1.63 4.33 7.67
C ILE A 104 -3.05 4.90 7.68
N GLU A 105 -3.69 4.92 8.84
CA GLU A 105 -5.07 5.41 8.96
C GLU A 105 -5.18 6.88 8.54
N ASP A 106 -4.24 7.73 8.95
CA ASP A 106 -4.25 9.14 8.60
C ASP A 106 -4.10 9.36 7.09
N VAL A 107 -3.18 8.64 6.45
CA VAL A 107 -2.98 8.73 5.00
C VAL A 107 -4.19 8.20 4.24
N LEU A 108 -4.74 7.06 4.64
CA LEU A 108 -5.93 6.49 4.00
C LEU A 108 -7.15 7.38 4.18
N ARG A 109 -7.28 8.02 5.34
CA ARG A 109 -8.37 8.98 5.59
C ARG A 109 -8.29 10.17 4.60
N ALA A 110 -7.10 10.70 4.35
CA ALA A 110 -6.91 11.78 3.38
C ALA A 110 -7.28 11.33 1.96
N ARG A 111 -6.90 10.11 1.57
CA ARG A 111 -7.26 9.55 0.27
C ARG A 111 -8.75 9.31 0.12
N ARG A 112 -9.40 8.79 1.17
CA ARG A 112 -10.86 8.57 1.21
C ARG A 112 -11.62 9.89 1.13
N ALA A 113 -11.17 10.91 1.84
CA ALA A 113 -11.78 12.25 1.79
C ALA A 113 -11.74 12.82 0.37
N TYR A 114 -10.64 12.65 -0.33
CA TYR A 114 -10.52 13.06 -1.73
C TYR A 114 -11.51 12.30 -2.62
N LEU A 115 -11.55 10.97 -2.52
CA LEU A 115 -12.49 10.16 -3.30
C LEU A 115 -13.95 10.52 -2.98
N HIS A 116 -14.25 10.84 -1.73
CA HIS A 116 -15.58 11.30 -1.32
C HIS A 116 -16.00 12.54 -2.12
N THR A 117 -15.11 13.53 -2.27
CA THR A 117 -15.44 14.76 -3.02
C THR A 117 -15.75 14.49 -4.48
N ILE A 118 -15.22 13.43 -5.05
CA ILE A 118 -15.45 13.03 -6.44
C ILE A 118 -16.73 12.17 -6.55
N LEU A 119 -16.82 11.14 -5.73
CA LEU A 119 -17.90 10.15 -5.82
C LEU A 119 -19.24 10.67 -5.37
N ILE A 120 -19.29 11.76 -4.61
CA ILE A 120 -20.56 12.38 -4.19
C ILE A 120 -21.37 12.87 -5.40
N HIS A 121 -20.70 13.23 -6.51
CA HIS A 121 -21.32 13.68 -7.75
C HIS A 121 -21.66 12.53 -8.72
N VAL A 122 -21.35 11.30 -8.34
CA VAL A 122 -21.60 10.10 -9.14
C VAL A 122 -22.84 9.39 -8.55
N ASP A 123 -23.77 8.98 -9.39
CA ASP A 123 -24.97 8.28 -8.92
C ASP A 123 -24.66 6.90 -8.31
N VAL A 124 -25.61 6.39 -7.53
CA VAL A 124 -25.41 5.14 -6.77
C VAL A 124 -25.11 3.94 -7.68
N SER A 125 -25.82 3.82 -8.80
CA SER A 125 -25.62 2.69 -9.71
C SER A 125 -24.25 2.74 -10.37
N THR A 126 -23.76 3.92 -10.71
CA THR A 126 -22.42 4.09 -11.29
C THR A 126 -21.33 3.84 -10.26
N ARG A 127 -21.51 4.25 -9.00
CA ARG A 127 -20.58 3.90 -7.90
C ARG A 127 -20.45 2.39 -7.76
N LYS A 128 -21.57 1.68 -7.81
CA LYS A 128 -21.57 0.21 -7.75
C LYS A 128 -20.85 -0.39 -8.94
N THR A 129 -21.06 0.12 -10.14
CA THR A 129 -20.37 -0.34 -11.36
C THR A 129 -18.85 -0.16 -11.24
N ILE A 130 -18.40 0.99 -10.72
CA ILE A 130 -16.97 1.24 -10.48
C ILE A 130 -16.39 0.22 -9.50
N LEU A 131 -17.06 0.01 -8.38
CA LEU A 131 -16.60 -0.94 -7.38
C LEU A 131 -16.55 -2.37 -7.94
N ASP A 132 -17.61 -2.82 -8.61
CA ASP A 132 -17.68 -4.16 -9.19
C ASP A 132 -16.57 -4.38 -10.24
N ALA A 133 -16.26 -3.37 -11.05
CA ALA A 133 -15.19 -3.43 -12.05
C ALA A 133 -13.81 -3.58 -11.39
N LEU A 134 -13.55 -2.81 -10.33
CA LEU A 134 -12.29 -2.89 -9.59
C LEU A 134 -12.14 -4.23 -8.88
N GLU A 135 -13.21 -4.73 -8.26
CA GLU A 135 -13.21 -6.04 -7.61
C GLU A 135 -12.97 -7.18 -8.59
N LEU A 136 -13.53 -7.08 -9.79
CA LEU A 136 -13.30 -8.05 -10.86
C LEU A 136 -11.80 -8.09 -11.25
N LEU A 137 -11.17 -6.93 -11.41
CA LEU A 137 -9.75 -6.86 -11.72
C LEU A 137 -8.91 -7.47 -10.60
N LEU A 138 -9.21 -7.12 -9.35
CA LEU A 138 -8.48 -7.63 -8.17
C LEU A 138 -8.60 -9.16 -8.07
N THR A 139 -9.79 -9.70 -8.29
CA THR A 139 -10.03 -11.15 -8.27
C THR A 139 -9.21 -11.85 -9.34
N ASN A 140 -9.19 -11.31 -10.57
CA ASN A 140 -8.42 -11.89 -11.66
C ASN A 140 -6.91 -11.79 -11.44
N MET A 141 -6.43 -10.70 -10.83
CA MET A 141 -5.03 -10.55 -10.46
C MET A 141 -4.60 -11.55 -9.38
N ALA A 142 -5.46 -11.84 -8.42
CA ALA A 142 -5.17 -12.79 -7.35
C ALA A 142 -5.05 -14.23 -7.85
N ASN A 143 -5.62 -14.55 -9.01
CA ASN A 143 -5.59 -15.89 -9.62
C ASN A 143 -4.41 -16.10 -10.57
N GLN A 144 -3.49 -15.15 -10.68
CA GLN A 144 -2.30 -15.25 -11.54
C GLN A 144 -1.15 -15.98 -10.86
#